data_c795506482c0fad151b89d6e773c4f7b
#
_entry.id   c795506482c0fad151b89d6e773c4f7b
#
_cell.length_a   1.000
_cell.length_b   1.000
_cell.length_c   1.000
_cell.angle_alpha   90.00
_cell.angle_beta   90.00
_cell.angle_gamma   90.00
#
_symmetry.space_group_name_H-M   'P 1'
#
loop_
_entity.id
_entity.type
_entity.pdbx_description
1 polymer ?
#
loop_
_entity_poly.entity_id
_entity_poly.type
_entity_poly.pdbx_seq_one_letter_code
_entity_poly.pdbx_strand_id
1 'polypeptide(L)'
;MKPAIILALMSTALHAAPIDDRTAWYREAKFGMFIHWGPYSLASVEASWPIMRPSPKDAISEADYRALPQRFNPEKFDAAALVRLAKAAGQRYMVFTTKHHDGFAMFDSAYTNYKITNTPYKKDIVAALAAAAKSEGMPLGFYYSPPDMNHPGYRDTAKLSADNWRGEPARPEWPLYLDFMELQLT
;
A
#
# COMPACT_ATOMS: atom_id res chain seq x y z
N MET A 1 63.66 -27.62 17.42
CA MET A 1 62.30 -28.08 17.16
C MET A 1 61.37 -26.89 17.29
N LYS A 2 60.77 -26.42 16.18
CA LYS A 2 59.82 -25.31 16.19
C LYS A 2 58.40 -25.92 16.28
N PRO A 3 57.50 -25.41 17.13
CA PRO A 3 56.13 -25.91 17.19
C PRO A 3 55.34 -25.40 15.96
N ALA A 4 54.66 -26.30 15.27
CA ALA A 4 53.71 -26.00 14.23
C ALA A 4 52.38 -25.55 14.88
N ILE A 5 51.96 -24.32 14.56
CA ILE A 5 50.65 -23.81 14.95
C ILE A 5 49.63 -24.30 13.91
N ILE A 6 48.77 -25.23 14.32
CA ILE A 6 47.63 -25.67 13.49
C ILE A 6 46.49 -24.64 13.69
N LEU A 7 46.24 -23.84 12.63
CA LEU A 7 45.13 -22.91 12.58
C LEU A 7 43.88 -23.71 12.19
N ALA A 8 43.02 -24.02 13.14
CA ALA A 8 41.71 -24.62 12.87
C ALA A 8 40.78 -23.56 12.31
N LEU A 9 40.52 -23.60 11.00
CA LEU A 9 39.47 -22.84 10.36
C LEU A 9 38.08 -23.39 10.80
N MET A 10 37.45 -22.77 11.77
CA MET A 10 36.03 -23.03 12.06
C MET A 10 35.20 -22.41 10.93
N SER A 11 34.78 -23.25 9.99
CA SER A 11 33.73 -22.91 9.03
C SER A 11 32.41 -22.77 9.77
N THR A 12 31.99 -21.53 10.09
CA THR A 12 30.62 -21.25 10.53
C THR A 12 29.73 -21.39 9.31
N ALA A 13 29.10 -22.54 9.16
CA ALA A 13 28.02 -22.70 8.20
C ALA A 13 26.92 -21.71 8.59
N LEU A 14 26.73 -20.67 7.77
CA LEU A 14 25.54 -19.81 7.86
C LEU A 14 24.32 -20.70 7.59
N HIS A 15 23.68 -21.16 8.66
CA HIS A 15 22.38 -21.80 8.53
C HIS A 15 21.39 -20.69 8.13
N ALA A 16 20.94 -20.72 6.88
CA ALA A 16 19.79 -19.93 6.48
C ALA A 16 18.62 -20.30 7.40
N ALA A 17 17.94 -19.28 7.96
CA ALA A 17 16.75 -19.50 8.76
C ALA A 17 15.77 -20.40 7.99
N PRO A 18 15.05 -21.33 8.66
CA PRO A 18 14.07 -22.17 8.00
C PRO A 18 13.09 -21.30 7.20
N ILE A 19 12.95 -21.60 5.91
CA ILE A 19 12.01 -20.88 5.06
C ILE A 19 10.61 -21.22 5.55
N ASP A 20 9.81 -20.20 5.93
CA ASP A 20 8.43 -20.37 6.38
C ASP A 20 7.60 -20.97 5.22
N ASP A 21 7.07 -22.16 5.41
CA ASP A 21 6.25 -22.88 4.42
C ASP A 21 5.01 -22.10 4.00
N ARG A 22 4.50 -21.20 4.84
CA ARG A 22 3.38 -20.30 4.53
C ARG A 22 3.65 -19.42 3.30
N THR A 23 4.91 -19.13 3.00
CA THR A 23 5.32 -18.31 1.86
C THR A 23 5.80 -19.10 0.65
N ALA A 24 5.81 -20.43 0.71
CA ALA A 24 6.28 -21.29 -0.36
C ALA A 24 5.52 -21.05 -1.67
N TRP A 25 4.19 -20.99 -1.59
CA TRP A 25 3.33 -20.71 -2.73
C TRP A 25 3.69 -19.40 -3.45
N TYR A 26 4.04 -18.35 -2.71
CA TYR A 26 4.41 -17.04 -3.28
C TYR A 26 5.74 -17.11 -4.02
N ARG A 27 6.72 -17.82 -3.46
CA ARG A 27 8.02 -18.04 -4.14
C ARG A 27 7.88 -18.83 -5.43
N GLU A 28 6.92 -19.76 -5.48
CA GLU A 28 6.64 -20.57 -6.67
C GLU A 28 5.78 -19.82 -7.69
N ALA A 29 4.92 -18.92 -7.23
CA ALA A 29 4.02 -18.15 -8.08
C ALA A 29 4.77 -17.24 -9.07
N LYS A 30 5.82 -16.56 -8.64
CA LYS A 30 6.78 -15.72 -9.40
C LYS A 30 6.17 -14.59 -10.24
N PHE A 31 5.01 -14.79 -10.84
CA PHE A 31 4.37 -13.82 -11.73
C PHE A 31 3.01 -13.40 -11.19
N GLY A 32 2.84 -12.12 -10.89
CA GLY A 32 1.62 -11.55 -10.34
C GLY A 32 1.28 -10.19 -10.92
N MET A 33 0.06 -9.73 -10.68
CA MET A 33 -0.41 -8.39 -11.02
C MET A 33 -0.34 -7.51 -9.78
N PHE A 34 0.38 -6.39 -9.84
CA PHE A 34 0.32 -5.38 -8.81
C PHE A 34 -0.40 -4.14 -9.37
N ILE A 35 -1.47 -3.71 -8.69
CA ILE A 35 -2.31 -2.59 -9.13
C ILE A 35 -2.19 -1.46 -8.13
N HIS A 36 -1.64 -0.33 -8.58
CA HIS A 36 -1.74 0.97 -7.92
C HIS A 36 -2.90 1.74 -8.56
N TRP A 37 -3.95 1.96 -7.79
CA TRP A 37 -5.11 2.68 -8.27
C TRP A 37 -5.85 3.41 -7.15
N GLY A 38 -6.32 4.61 -7.46
CA GLY A 38 -7.04 5.47 -6.54
C GLY A 38 -7.48 6.77 -7.23
N PRO A 39 -8.01 7.75 -6.48
CA PRO A 39 -8.48 9.03 -7.03
C PRO A 39 -7.43 9.78 -7.86
N TYR A 40 -6.14 9.61 -7.56
CA TYR A 40 -5.02 10.22 -8.30
C TYR A 40 -4.98 9.85 -9.78
N SER A 41 -5.60 8.74 -10.17
CA SER A 41 -5.70 8.35 -11.58
C SER A 41 -6.54 9.34 -12.41
N LEU A 42 -7.44 10.11 -11.80
CA LEU A 42 -8.22 11.14 -12.48
C LEU A 42 -7.36 12.32 -12.98
N ALA A 43 -6.25 12.57 -12.31
CA ALA A 43 -5.32 13.63 -12.66
C ALA A 43 -4.09 13.12 -13.43
N SER A 44 -3.99 11.79 -13.65
CA SER A 44 -2.84 11.16 -14.30
C SER A 44 -1.52 11.51 -13.59
N VAL A 45 -1.54 11.59 -12.28
CA VAL A 45 -0.36 11.86 -11.44
C VAL A 45 0.06 10.63 -10.66
N GLU A 46 1.31 10.62 -10.21
CA GLU A 46 1.84 9.59 -9.33
C GLU A 46 1.12 9.60 -7.97
N ALA A 47 0.81 8.41 -7.46
CA ALA A 47 0.13 8.25 -6.18
C ALA A 47 0.84 9.00 -5.06
N SER A 48 0.11 9.87 -4.34
CA SER A 48 0.54 10.60 -3.15
C SER A 48 1.68 11.63 -3.34
N TRP A 49 2.45 11.60 -4.41
CA TRP A 49 3.61 12.49 -4.59
C TRP A 49 3.27 13.97 -4.49
N PRO A 50 2.17 14.49 -5.08
CA PRO A 50 1.83 15.90 -4.97
C PRO A 50 1.57 16.38 -3.54
N ILE A 51 1.23 15.47 -2.61
CA ILE A 51 1.00 15.81 -1.19
C ILE A 51 2.15 15.36 -0.27
N MET A 52 2.99 14.44 -0.74
CA MET A 52 4.18 14.02 0.02
C MET A 52 5.30 15.05 -0.05
N ARG A 53 5.60 15.50 -1.25
CA ARG A 53 6.67 16.43 -1.56
C ARG A 53 6.17 17.45 -2.58
N PRO A 54 5.26 18.36 -2.19
CA PRO A 54 4.71 19.36 -3.11
C PRO A 54 5.80 20.13 -3.85
N SER A 55 5.61 20.31 -5.14
CA SER A 55 6.53 21.05 -6.00
C SER A 55 5.75 22.03 -6.88
N PRO A 56 6.25 23.24 -7.14
CA PRO A 56 5.64 24.15 -8.12
C PRO A 56 5.55 23.58 -9.55
N LYS A 57 6.27 22.48 -9.82
CA LYS A 57 6.26 21.77 -11.11
C LYS A 57 5.22 20.65 -11.16
N ASP A 58 4.52 20.38 -10.06
CA ASP A 58 3.50 19.36 -10.03
C ASP A 58 2.34 19.76 -10.94
N ALA A 59 1.79 18.76 -11.66
CA ALA A 59 0.66 18.95 -12.56
C ALA A 59 -0.64 19.29 -11.83
N ILE A 60 -0.66 19.20 -10.49
CA ILE A 60 -1.83 19.43 -9.65
C ILE A 60 -1.39 19.99 -8.28
N SER A 61 -2.18 20.92 -7.75
CA SER A 61 -1.97 21.43 -6.39
C SER A 61 -2.34 20.39 -5.32
N GLU A 62 -1.81 20.52 -4.09
CA GLU A 62 -2.20 19.67 -2.96
C GLU A 62 -3.72 19.75 -2.71
N ALA A 63 -4.31 20.95 -2.78
CA ALA A 63 -5.74 21.14 -2.56
C ALA A 63 -6.59 20.41 -3.61
N ASP A 64 -6.22 20.52 -4.88
CA ASP A 64 -6.91 19.84 -5.96
C ASP A 64 -6.73 18.31 -5.87
N TYR A 65 -5.54 17.84 -5.48
CA TYR A 65 -5.30 16.41 -5.25
C TYR A 65 -6.24 15.86 -4.16
N ARG A 66 -6.34 16.57 -3.02
CA ARG A 66 -7.23 16.17 -1.90
C ARG A 66 -8.71 16.22 -2.27
N ALA A 67 -9.08 16.99 -3.29
CA ALA A 67 -10.46 17.08 -3.80
C ALA A 67 -10.80 15.98 -4.83
N LEU A 68 -9.82 15.22 -5.36
CA LEU A 68 -10.07 14.19 -6.37
C LEU A 68 -11.14 13.15 -5.98
N PRO A 69 -11.24 12.68 -4.71
CA PRO A 69 -12.29 11.75 -4.31
C PRO A 69 -13.71 12.24 -4.57
N GLN A 70 -13.95 13.56 -4.57
CA GLN A 70 -15.27 14.13 -4.84
C GLN A 70 -15.78 13.86 -6.26
N ARG A 71 -14.87 13.50 -7.18
CA ARG A 71 -15.17 13.18 -8.58
C ARG A 71 -14.85 11.72 -8.94
N PHE A 72 -14.35 10.91 -7.96
CA PHE A 72 -13.96 9.53 -8.20
C PHE A 72 -15.19 8.63 -8.29
N ASN A 73 -15.57 8.27 -9.52
CA ASN A 73 -16.73 7.45 -9.82
C ASN A 73 -16.42 6.38 -10.89
N PRO A 74 -15.72 5.28 -10.52
CA PRO A 74 -15.30 4.26 -11.45
C PRO A 74 -16.44 3.27 -11.79
N GLU A 75 -17.52 3.74 -12.42
CA GLU A 75 -18.71 2.95 -12.76
C GLU A 75 -18.42 1.72 -13.63
N LYS A 76 -17.34 1.77 -14.43
CA LYS A 76 -16.94 0.68 -15.31
C LYS A 76 -16.05 -0.37 -14.62
N PHE A 77 -15.78 -0.23 -13.32
CA PHE A 77 -14.97 -1.20 -12.59
C PHE A 77 -15.73 -2.54 -12.49
N ASP A 78 -15.11 -3.58 -13.01
CA ASP A 78 -15.59 -4.97 -12.93
C ASP A 78 -14.49 -5.84 -12.30
N ALA A 79 -14.68 -6.17 -11.02
CA ALA A 79 -13.71 -6.95 -10.26
C ALA A 79 -13.52 -8.36 -10.85
N ALA A 80 -14.60 -9.00 -11.31
CA ALA A 80 -14.52 -10.34 -11.87
C ALA A 80 -13.79 -10.34 -13.22
N ALA A 81 -14.07 -9.35 -14.08
CA ALA A 81 -13.34 -9.19 -15.33
C ALA A 81 -11.84 -8.96 -15.11
N LEU A 82 -11.48 -8.15 -14.11
CA LEU A 82 -10.08 -7.88 -13.77
C LEU A 82 -9.36 -9.15 -13.30
N VAL A 83 -9.97 -9.94 -12.42
CA VAL A 83 -9.40 -11.21 -11.95
C VAL A 83 -9.25 -12.20 -13.10
N ARG A 84 -10.26 -12.35 -13.95
CA ARG A 84 -10.17 -13.22 -15.15
C ARG A 84 -9.07 -12.76 -16.10
N LEU A 85 -8.89 -11.46 -16.30
CA LEU A 85 -7.80 -10.92 -17.11
C LEU A 85 -6.42 -11.31 -16.55
N ALA A 86 -6.23 -11.19 -15.22
CA ALA A 86 -4.99 -11.61 -14.58
C ALA A 86 -4.71 -13.11 -14.80
N LYS A 87 -5.72 -13.96 -14.63
CA LYS A 87 -5.60 -15.40 -14.89
C LYS A 87 -5.27 -15.69 -16.36
N ALA A 88 -5.97 -15.04 -17.29
CA ALA A 88 -5.73 -15.24 -18.73
C ALA A 88 -4.33 -14.78 -19.15
N ALA A 89 -3.76 -13.79 -18.48
CA ALA A 89 -2.37 -13.34 -18.65
C ALA A 89 -1.33 -14.27 -17.99
N GLY A 90 -1.75 -15.37 -17.35
CA GLY A 90 -0.87 -16.31 -16.67
C GLY A 90 -0.38 -15.85 -15.28
N GLN A 91 -0.97 -14.80 -14.73
CA GLN A 91 -0.61 -14.32 -13.39
C GLN A 91 -1.17 -15.25 -12.31
N ARG A 92 -0.38 -15.47 -11.27
CA ARG A 92 -0.64 -16.47 -10.23
C ARG A 92 -1.13 -15.85 -8.92
N TYR A 93 -1.06 -14.55 -8.79
CA TYR A 93 -1.57 -13.77 -7.66
C TYR A 93 -1.79 -12.32 -8.09
N MET A 94 -2.54 -11.60 -7.27
CA MET A 94 -2.74 -10.16 -7.41
C MET A 94 -2.38 -9.44 -6.11
N VAL A 95 -1.93 -8.19 -6.22
CA VAL A 95 -1.79 -7.26 -5.10
C VAL A 95 -2.50 -5.98 -5.46
N PHE A 96 -3.33 -5.48 -4.57
CA PHE A 96 -4.09 -4.26 -4.76
C PHE A 96 -3.75 -3.21 -3.69
N THR A 97 -3.57 -1.96 -4.10
CA THR A 97 -3.35 -0.84 -3.18
C THR A 97 -4.65 -0.46 -2.48
N THR A 98 -4.84 -0.94 -1.26
CA THR A 98 -6.02 -0.64 -0.45
C THR A 98 -5.97 0.75 0.18
N LYS A 99 -4.77 1.23 0.54
CA LYS A 99 -4.46 2.58 0.98
C LYS A 99 -3.03 2.93 0.58
N HIS A 100 -2.84 4.03 -0.14
CA HIS A 100 -1.52 4.59 -0.42
C HIS A 100 -1.14 5.66 0.62
N HIS A 101 0.02 6.31 0.49
CA HIS A 101 0.51 7.33 1.43
C HIS A 101 -0.41 8.55 1.55
N ASP A 102 -1.33 8.78 0.62
CA ASP A 102 -2.33 9.85 0.70
C ASP A 102 -3.41 9.61 1.75
N GLY A 103 -3.47 8.41 2.32
CA GLY A 103 -4.43 8.04 3.35
C GLY A 103 -5.83 7.72 2.82
N PHE A 104 -6.05 7.73 1.49
CA PHE A 104 -7.34 7.39 0.93
C PHE A 104 -7.60 5.88 0.98
N ALA A 105 -8.68 5.48 1.68
CA ALA A 105 -9.08 4.09 1.80
C ALA A 105 -9.95 3.66 0.60
N MET A 106 -9.49 2.69 -0.19
CA MET A 106 -10.23 2.07 -1.28
C MET A 106 -11.26 1.04 -0.78
N PHE A 107 -11.50 1.00 0.53
CA PHE A 107 -12.44 0.11 1.23
C PHE A 107 -13.32 0.92 2.20
N ASP A 108 -14.39 0.30 2.71
CA ASP A 108 -15.32 0.93 3.65
C ASP A 108 -14.77 0.93 5.08
N SER A 109 -13.79 1.79 5.35
CA SER A 109 -13.24 1.96 6.68
C SER A 109 -14.25 2.63 7.63
N ALA A 110 -14.40 2.09 8.84
CA ALA A 110 -15.16 2.73 9.91
C ALA A 110 -14.40 3.91 10.58
N TYR A 111 -13.10 4.03 10.33
CA TYR A 111 -12.20 4.92 11.08
C TYR A 111 -11.78 6.17 10.31
N THR A 112 -12.21 6.32 9.07
CA THR A 112 -11.97 7.53 8.27
C THR A 112 -13.13 7.84 7.35
N ASN A 113 -13.38 9.14 7.12
CA ASN A 113 -14.30 9.62 6.08
C ASN A 113 -13.61 9.78 4.71
N TYR A 114 -12.28 9.67 4.64
CA TYR A 114 -11.50 9.76 3.42
C TYR A 114 -11.41 8.37 2.77
N LYS A 115 -12.54 7.92 2.22
CA LYS A 115 -12.75 6.57 1.73
C LYS A 115 -13.65 6.49 0.50
N ILE A 116 -13.55 5.36 -0.21
CA ILE A 116 -14.26 5.11 -1.48
C ILE A 116 -15.79 5.19 -1.34
N THR A 117 -16.37 4.71 -0.24
CA THR A 117 -17.83 4.72 -0.03
C THR A 117 -18.38 6.13 0.20
N ASN A 118 -17.54 7.12 0.45
CA ASN A 118 -17.91 8.54 0.53
C ASN A 118 -17.72 9.30 -0.80
N THR A 119 -17.27 8.61 -1.86
CA THR A 119 -17.21 9.17 -3.23
C THR A 119 -18.54 9.00 -3.96
N PRO A 120 -18.74 9.57 -5.16
CA PRO A 120 -19.92 9.29 -5.99
C PRO A 120 -20.13 7.81 -6.30
N TYR A 121 -19.07 7.01 -6.30
CA TYR A 121 -19.13 5.56 -6.56
C TYR A 121 -19.88 4.76 -5.49
N LYS A 122 -19.80 5.15 -4.22
CA LYS A 122 -20.55 4.57 -3.08
C LYS A 122 -20.36 3.07 -2.80
N LYS A 123 -19.42 2.39 -3.46
CA LYS A 123 -19.20 0.95 -3.31
C LYS A 123 -17.78 0.66 -2.84
N ASP A 124 -17.61 -0.47 -2.12
CA ASP A 124 -16.32 -0.95 -1.65
C ASP A 124 -15.62 -1.77 -2.76
N ILE A 125 -14.55 -1.22 -3.31
CA ILE A 125 -13.76 -1.87 -4.37
C ILE A 125 -12.97 -3.04 -3.82
N VAL A 126 -12.44 -2.92 -2.61
CA VAL A 126 -11.62 -3.98 -1.98
C VAL A 126 -12.48 -5.19 -1.67
N ALA A 127 -13.67 -4.97 -1.10
CA ALA A 127 -14.62 -6.06 -0.84
C ALA A 127 -15.04 -6.76 -2.15
N ALA A 128 -15.36 -5.99 -3.20
CA ALA A 128 -15.74 -6.55 -4.50
C ALA A 128 -14.58 -7.36 -5.12
N LEU A 129 -13.36 -6.86 -5.05
CA LEU A 129 -12.18 -7.55 -5.57
C LEU A 129 -11.85 -8.82 -4.77
N ALA A 130 -11.97 -8.76 -3.44
CA ALA A 130 -11.76 -9.92 -2.57
C ALA A 130 -12.78 -11.05 -2.87
N ALA A 131 -14.05 -10.68 -3.05
CA ALA A 131 -15.09 -11.64 -3.42
C ALA A 131 -14.81 -12.30 -4.79
N ALA A 132 -14.44 -11.49 -5.79
CA ALA A 132 -14.10 -11.99 -7.13
C ALA A 132 -12.85 -12.88 -7.12
N ALA A 133 -11.79 -12.46 -6.43
CA ALA A 133 -10.56 -13.24 -6.30
C ALA A 133 -10.83 -14.60 -5.62
N LYS A 134 -11.63 -14.60 -4.54
CA LYS A 134 -12.03 -15.83 -3.85
C LYS A 134 -12.81 -16.77 -4.78
N SER A 135 -13.78 -16.25 -5.53
CA SER A 135 -14.61 -17.03 -6.47
C SER A 135 -13.77 -17.66 -7.59
N GLU A 136 -12.73 -16.97 -8.03
CA GLU A 136 -11.84 -17.39 -9.11
C GLU A 136 -10.61 -18.20 -8.62
N GLY A 137 -10.46 -18.40 -7.30
CA GLY A 137 -9.31 -19.07 -6.71
C GLY A 137 -7.99 -18.32 -6.94
N MET A 138 -8.03 -16.98 -7.06
CA MET A 138 -6.88 -16.11 -7.26
C MET A 138 -6.37 -15.59 -5.91
N PRO A 139 -5.14 -15.90 -5.48
CA PRO A 139 -4.55 -15.29 -4.29
C PRO A 139 -4.50 -13.76 -4.42
N LEU A 140 -5.03 -13.05 -3.42
CA LEU A 140 -5.07 -11.60 -3.39
C LEU A 140 -4.36 -11.07 -2.15
N GLY A 141 -3.33 -10.25 -2.36
CA GLY A 141 -2.64 -9.49 -1.34
C GLY A 141 -3.14 -8.04 -1.31
N PHE A 142 -3.04 -7.43 -0.14
CA PHE A 142 -3.37 -6.02 0.05
C PHE A 142 -2.11 -5.22 0.37
N TYR A 143 -1.85 -4.20 -0.45
CA TYR A 143 -0.87 -3.20 -0.11
C TYR A 143 -1.54 -2.12 0.73
N TYR A 144 -1.16 -2.02 1.97
CA TYR A 144 -1.56 -0.97 2.89
C TYR A 144 -0.31 -0.18 3.28
N SER A 145 -0.28 1.11 2.95
CA SER A 145 0.86 1.97 3.24
C SER A 145 0.88 2.38 4.71
N PRO A 146 1.97 2.09 5.47
CA PRO A 146 2.15 2.65 6.81
C PRO A 146 2.27 4.19 6.81
N PRO A 147 2.98 4.86 5.89
CA PRO A 147 2.87 6.31 5.75
C PRO A 147 1.45 6.77 5.43
N ASP A 148 1.02 7.88 6.06
CA ASP A 148 -0.30 8.49 5.87
C ASP A 148 -0.21 10.02 5.95
N MET A 149 -0.25 10.67 4.79
CA MET A 149 -0.13 12.12 4.68
C MET A 149 -1.44 12.85 5.00
N ASN A 150 -2.51 12.11 5.26
CA ASN A 150 -3.81 12.65 5.63
C ASN A 150 -4.06 12.60 7.15
N HIS A 151 -3.54 11.59 7.84
CA HIS A 151 -3.76 11.46 9.27
C HIS A 151 -2.88 12.45 10.07
N PRO A 152 -3.47 13.31 10.92
CA PRO A 152 -2.71 14.36 11.62
C PRO A 152 -1.64 13.81 12.56
N GLY A 153 -1.82 12.63 13.10
CA GLY A 153 -0.86 11.99 14.00
C GLY A 153 0.33 11.33 13.30
N TYR A 154 0.33 11.23 11.95
CA TYR A 154 1.43 10.57 11.24
C TYR A 154 2.69 11.42 11.20
N ARG A 155 2.58 12.70 10.84
CA ARG A 155 3.73 13.61 10.74
C ARG A 155 3.40 15.02 11.23
N ASP A 156 4.40 15.66 11.85
CA ASP A 156 4.32 17.07 12.22
C ASP A 156 4.55 17.93 10.97
N THR A 157 3.48 18.50 10.43
CA THR A 157 3.54 19.32 9.22
C THR A 157 4.27 20.67 9.44
N ALA A 158 4.38 21.14 10.67
CA ALA A 158 5.13 22.36 10.98
C ALA A 158 6.66 22.19 10.83
N LYS A 159 7.12 20.93 10.82
CA LYS A 159 8.55 20.60 10.67
C LYS A 159 8.93 20.16 9.27
N LEU A 160 8.04 20.27 8.29
CA LEU A 160 8.36 19.91 6.91
C LEU A 160 9.30 20.95 6.27
N SER A 161 10.24 20.43 5.47
CA SER A 161 11.16 21.24 4.66
C SER A 161 11.47 20.46 3.36
N ALA A 162 12.20 21.11 2.45
CA ALA A 162 12.63 20.44 1.22
C ALA A 162 13.46 19.18 1.48
N ASP A 163 14.28 19.18 2.54
CA ASP A 163 15.15 18.07 2.93
C ASP A 163 14.46 17.09 3.88
N ASN A 164 13.45 17.57 4.63
CA ASN A 164 12.64 16.77 5.56
C ASN A 164 11.19 16.67 5.13
N TRP A 165 10.93 16.29 3.90
CA TRP A 165 9.58 16.16 3.35
C TRP A 165 8.77 14.99 3.96
N ARG A 166 9.44 13.98 4.50
CA ARG A 166 8.79 12.89 5.23
C ARG A 166 8.24 13.36 6.58
N GLY A 167 8.85 14.41 7.15
CA GLY A 167 8.53 14.91 8.46
C GLY A 167 8.99 13.97 9.59
N GLU A 168 8.66 14.36 10.81
CA GLU A 168 8.85 13.57 12.01
C GLU A 168 7.48 13.11 12.52
N PRO A 169 7.41 12.01 13.31
CA PRO A 169 6.16 11.63 13.96
C PRO A 169 5.53 12.82 14.70
N ALA A 170 4.25 13.06 14.48
CA ALA A 170 3.50 14.10 15.19
C ALA A 170 3.31 13.65 16.66
N ARG A 171 4.00 14.31 17.59
CA ARG A 171 3.92 14.01 19.01
C ARG A 171 3.13 15.12 19.72
N PRO A 172 2.19 14.78 20.59
CA PRO A 172 1.85 13.47 21.22
C PRO A 172 0.89 12.58 20.41
N GLU A 173 0.47 12.94 19.20
CA GLU A 173 -0.60 12.29 18.43
C GLU A 173 -0.14 10.99 17.74
N TRP A 174 1.14 10.66 17.76
CA TRP A 174 1.67 9.43 17.14
C TRP A 174 1.00 8.13 17.63
N PRO A 175 0.72 7.95 18.94
CA PRO A 175 -0.02 6.76 19.38
C PRO A 175 -1.39 6.63 18.76
N LEU A 176 -2.13 7.74 18.56
CA LEU A 176 -3.44 7.74 17.91
C LEU A 176 -3.36 7.26 16.45
N TYR A 177 -2.26 7.59 15.77
CA TYR A 177 -2.03 7.08 14.42
C TYR A 177 -1.76 5.57 14.41
N LEU A 178 -1.01 5.04 15.37
CA LEU A 178 -0.77 3.60 15.48
C LEU A 178 -2.07 2.84 15.76
N ASP A 179 -2.91 3.33 16.67
CA ASP A 179 -4.23 2.77 16.95
C ASP A 179 -5.13 2.79 15.71
N PHE A 180 -5.15 3.92 14.99
CA PHE A 180 -5.89 4.05 13.74
C PHE A 180 -5.44 3.01 12.70
N MET A 181 -4.13 2.82 12.54
CA MET A 181 -3.58 1.85 11.59
C MET A 181 -3.94 0.41 12.00
N GLU A 182 -3.83 0.07 13.28
CA GLU A 182 -4.19 -1.25 13.81
C GLU A 182 -5.68 -1.55 13.57
N LEU A 183 -6.56 -0.61 13.90
CA LEU A 183 -8.01 -0.73 13.71
C LEU A 183 -8.43 -0.88 12.24
N GLN A 184 -7.64 -0.36 11.30
CA GLN A 184 -7.92 -0.56 9.86
C GLN A 184 -7.42 -1.91 9.33
N LEU A 185 -6.51 -2.59 10.03
CA LEU A 185 -5.90 -3.85 9.60
C LEU A 185 -6.54 -5.08 10.26
N THR A 186 -7.38 -4.89 11.26
CA THR A 186 -8.12 -5.93 11.98
C THR A 186 -9.58 -6.03 11.57
#